data_922d754dcbba93334c2de1a47e451a63
#
_entry.id   922d754dcbba93334c2de1a47e451a63
#
_cell.length_a   1.000
_cell.length_b   1.000
_cell.length_c   1.000
_cell.angle_alpha   90.00
_cell.angle_beta   90.00
_cell.angle_gamma   90.00
#
_symmetry.space_group_name_H-M   'P 1'
#
loop_
_entity.id
_entity.type
_entity.pdbx_description
1 polymer ?
#
loop_
_entity_poly.entity_id
_entity_poly.type
_entity_poly.pdbx_seq_one_letter_code
_entity_poly.pdbx_strand_id
1 'polypeptide(L)'
;EWLNEMTHETFLAKYSPEAQGSLSSHIDNSNYTITLALNNDFTGGGTWYNRQKTLVKAAVGHACLFPMPTHRHSGRWIDTGRRYIVVSFCKKEL
;
A
#
# COMPACT_ATOMS: atom_id res chain seq x y z
N GLU A 1 -5.17 -23.42 12.98
CA GLU A 1 -5.39 -22.04 13.37
C GLU A 1 -5.58 -21.14 12.16
N TRP A 2 -6.10 -19.96 12.36
CA TRP A 2 -6.53 -19.12 11.24
C TRP A 2 -5.39 -18.66 10.33
N LEU A 3 -4.15 -18.52 10.81
CA LEU A 3 -3.00 -18.15 9.98
C LEU A 3 -2.70 -19.20 8.92
N ASN A 4 -2.95 -20.46 9.21
CA ASN A 4 -2.76 -21.54 8.25
C ASN A 4 -3.84 -21.55 7.16
N GLU A 5 -4.93 -20.81 7.37
CA GLU A 5 -6.03 -20.71 6.41
C GLU A 5 -5.89 -19.50 5.49
N MET A 6 -4.87 -18.67 5.68
CA MET A 6 -4.66 -17.48 4.86
C MET A 6 -3.80 -17.80 3.66
N THR A 7 -4.19 -17.23 2.53
CA THR A 7 -3.36 -17.13 1.35
C THR A 7 -2.89 -15.70 1.20
N HIS A 8 -1.80 -15.51 0.46
CA HIS A 8 -1.31 -14.16 0.19
C HIS A 8 -0.81 -14.03 -1.25
N GLU A 9 -0.92 -12.83 -1.76
CA GLU A 9 -0.33 -12.42 -3.02
C GLU A 9 0.58 -11.23 -2.72
N THR A 10 1.87 -11.37 -3.03
CA THR A 10 2.88 -10.36 -2.68
C THR A 10 3.59 -9.90 -3.94
N PHE A 11 3.74 -8.59 -4.09
CA PHE A 11 4.39 -7.99 -5.24
C PHE A 11 5.12 -6.70 -4.89
N LEU A 12 6.04 -6.31 -5.76
CA LEU A 12 6.76 -5.04 -5.68
C LEU A 12 6.01 -4.00 -6.51
N ALA A 13 5.71 -2.86 -5.90
CA ALA A 13 5.11 -1.73 -6.60
C ALA A 13 6.11 -0.58 -6.69
N LYS A 14 6.14 0.06 -7.86
CA LYS A 14 6.99 1.21 -8.15
C LYS A 14 6.13 2.38 -8.62
N TYR A 15 6.35 3.54 -8.04
CA TYR A 15 5.73 4.80 -8.45
C TYR A 15 6.80 5.78 -8.90
N SER A 16 6.59 6.41 -10.04
CA SER A 16 7.53 7.42 -10.56
C SER A 16 6.77 8.44 -11.42
N PRO A 17 7.26 9.70 -11.52
CA PRO A 17 6.59 10.70 -12.34
C PRO A 17 6.53 10.36 -13.83
N GLU A 18 7.54 9.65 -14.34
CA GLU A 18 7.64 9.31 -15.76
C GLU A 18 6.84 8.06 -16.16
N ALA A 19 6.31 7.31 -15.20
CA ALA A 19 5.51 6.12 -15.47
C ALA A 19 4.22 6.18 -14.67
N GLN A 20 3.99 5.24 -13.74
CA GLN A 20 2.82 5.31 -12.87
C GLN A 20 3.14 6.15 -11.64
N GLY A 21 2.71 7.42 -11.65
CA GLY A 21 3.00 8.36 -10.56
C GLY A 21 2.00 8.30 -9.42
N SER A 22 0.83 7.70 -9.61
CA SER A 22 -0.22 7.61 -8.61
C SER A 22 -1.07 6.36 -8.83
N LEU A 23 -1.91 6.07 -7.86
CA LEU A 23 -2.93 5.02 -7.98
C LEU A 23 -4.24 5.58 -7.44
N SER A 24 -5.30 5.50 -8.25
CA SER A 24 -6.60 6.04 -7.88
C SER A 24 -7.22 5.32 -6.67
N SER A 25 -8.14 5.98 -6.01
CA SER A 25 -8.81 5.44 -4.82
C SER A 25 -9.50 4.12 -5.11
N HIS A 26 -9.26 3.13 -4.27
CA HIS A 26 -9.78 1.76 -4.43
C HIS A 26 -9.83 1.02 -3.10
N ILE A 27 -10.49 -0.12 -3.14
CA ILE A 27 -10.46 -1.12 -2.07
C ILE A 27 -9.76 -2.34 -2.65
N ASP A 28 -8.81 -2.89 -1.89
CA ASP A 28 -8.07 -4.07 -2.32
C ASP A 28 -8.93 -5.34 -2.23
N ASN A 29 -8.65 -6.29 -3.10
CA ASN A 29 -9.24 -7.61 -3.02
C ASN A 29 -8.47 -8.44 -1.97
N SER A 30 -8.71 -8.13 -0.70
CA SER A 30 -8.05 -8.76 0.44
C SER A 30 -8.90 -8.64 1.69
N ASN A 31 -8.61 -9.45 2.72
CA ASN A 31 -9.11 -9.21 4.06
C ASN A 31 -8.23 -8.20 4.79
N TYR A 32 -6.91 -8.34 4.60
CA TYR A 32 -5.91 -7.42 5.13
C TYR A 32 -4.89 -7.16 4.06
N THR A 33 -4.39 -5.93 4.02
CA THR A 33 -3.26 -5.55 3.16
C THR A 33 -2.10 -5.09 4.02
N ILE A 34 -0.91 -5.51 3.65
CA ILE A 34 0.33 -5.06 4.28
C ILE A 34 1.14 -4.33 3.22
N THR A 35 1.64 -3.14 3.55
CA THR A 35 2.60 -2.43 2.70
C THR A 35 3.88 -2.19 3.48
N LEU A 36 5.02 -2.41 2.83
CA LEU A 36 6.34 -2.23 3.41
C LEU A 36 7.09 -1.18 2.61
N ALA A 37 7.53 -0.10 3.27
CA ALA A 37 8.30 0.96 2.64
C ALA A 37 9.75 0.52 2.44
N LEU A 38 10.23 0.59 1.18
CA LEU A 38 11.59 0.17 0.84
C LEU A 38 12.56 1.33 0.70
N ASN A 39 12.08 2.53 0.42
CA ASN A 39 12.95 3.71 0.24
C ASN A 39 12.24 4.99 0.65
N ASN A 40 13.02 6.08 0.74
CA ASN A 40 12.49 7.41 1.05
C ASN A 40 13.13 8.53 0.22
N ASP A 41 13.89 8.18 -0.82
CA ASP A 41 14.57 9.14 -1.68
C ASP A 41 13.66 9.63 -2.82
N PHE A 42 12.50 10.12 -2.45
CA PHE A 42 11.49 10.70 -3.34
C PHE A 42 10.75 11.82 -2.59
N THR A 43 10.04 12.67 -3.36
CA THR A 43 9.15 13.69 -2.79
C THR A 43 7.73 13.47 -3.26
N GLY A 44 6.76 13.97 -2.49
CA GLY A 44 5.36 13.65 -2.71
C GLY A 44 5.03 12.23 -2.24
N GLY A 45 4.08 11.62 -2.88
CA GLY A 45 3.71 10.22 -2.60
C GLY A 45 2.96 10.02 -1.28
N GLY A 46 3.08 8.81 -0.78
CA GLY A 46 2.34 8.37 0.39
C GLY A 46 1.02 7.69 0.04
N THR A 47 0.37 7.14 1.04
CA THR A 47 -0.92 6.48 0.90
C THR A 47 -1.99 7.30 1.63
N TRP A 48 -3.02 7.71 0.90
CA TRP A 48 -4.14 8.43 1.45
C TRP A 48 -5.28 7.47 1.77
N TYR A 49 -5.74 7.51 3.02
CA TYR A 49 -6.88 6.71 3.49
C TYR A 49 -8.11 7.61 3.56
N ASN A 50 -9.09 7.33 2.71
CA ASN A 50 -10.24 8.22 2.48
C ASN A 50 -11.12 8.42 3.72
N ARG A 51 -11.55 7.33 4.36
CA ARG A 51 -12.43 7.39 5.53
C ARG A 51 -11.72 8.00 6.73
N GLN A 52 -10.47 7.62 6.93
CA GLN A 52 -9.65 8.07 8.05
C GLN A 52 -9.10 9.50 7.83
N LYS A 53 -9.17 10.00 6.59
CA LYS A 53 -8.65 11.33 6.19
C LYS A 53 -7.19 11.50 6.63
N THR A 54 -6.39 10.49 6.35
CA THR A 54 -5.01 10.41 6.82
C THR A 54 -4.07 10.06 5.66
N LEU A 55 -2.98 10.83 5.56
CA LEU A 55 -1.87 10.52 4.65
C LEU A 55 -0.76 9.86 5.46
N VAL A 56 -0.34 8.67 5.01
CA VAL A 56 0.74 7.92 5.65
C VAL A 56 1.93 7.87 4.71
N LYS A 57 3.09 8.31 5.23
CA LYS A 57 4.40 8.15 4.59
C LYS A 57 5.26 7.37 5.55
N ALA A 58 5.25 6.06 5.43
CA ALA A 58 5.97 5.18 6.34
C ALA A 58 7.49 5.35 6.17
N ALA A 59 8.20 5.28 7.29
CA ALA A 59 9.67 5.24 7.27
C ALA A 59 10.15 3.94 6.62
N VAL A 60 11.35 3.98 6.05
CA VAL A 60 11.97 2.80 5.42
C VAL A 60 12.01 1.65 6.42
N GLY A 61 11.60 0.47 5.97
CA GLY A 61 11.54 -0.74 6.78
C GLY A 61 10.31 -0.84 7.69
N HIS A 62 9.42 0.18 7.68
CA HIS A 62 8.16 0.11 8.42
C HIS A 62 7.04 -0.39 7.52
N ALA A 63 6.16 -1.15 8.12
CA ALA A 63 5.00 -1.70 7.45
C ALA A 63 3.71 -1.08 7.99
N CYS A 64 2.71 -0.99 7.11
CA CYS A 64 1.34 -0.66 7.48
C CYS A 64 0.47 -1.88 7.25
N LEU A 65 -0.34 -2.22 8.24
CA LEU A 65 -1.34 -3.29 8.13
C LEU A 65 -2.71 -2.64 8.24
N PHE A 66 -3.57 -2.90 7.27
CA PHE A 66 -4.91 -2.31 7.29
C PHE A 66 -5.96 -3.29 6.74
N PRO A 67 -7.17 -3.29 7.34
CA PRO A 67 -8.24 -4.20 6.94
C PRO A 67 -9.06 -3.65 5.78
N MET A 68 -9.75 -4.56 5.06
CA MET A 68 -10.76 -4.24 4.06
C MET A 68 -12.14 -4.67 4.58
N PRO A 69 -13.21 -4.01 4.18
CA PRO A 69 -13.30 -2.93 3.19
C PRO A 69 -13.21 -1.51 3.77
N THR A 70 -12.84 -1.35 5.05
CA THR A 70 -12.92 -0.06 5.75
C THR A 70 -11.83 0.93 5.34
N HIS A 71 -10.78 0.48 4.66
CA HIS A 71 -9.63 1.31 4.31
C HIS A 71 -9.50 1.52 2.80
N ARG A 72 -10.49 2.22 2.22
CA ARG A 72 -10.37 2.72 0.85
C ARG A 72 -9.21 3.72 0.81
N HIS A 73 -8.33 3.56 -0.17
CA HIS A 73 -7.08 4.33 -0.19
C HIS A 73 -6.62 4.61 -1.61
N SER A 74 -5.66 5.52 -1.73
CA SER A 74 -5.03 5.88 -3.00
C SER A 74 -3.54 6.10 -2.81
N GLY A 75 -2.77 5.87 -3.87
CA GLY A 75 -1.37 6.26 -3.94
C GLY A 75 -1.27 7.69 -4.45
N ARG A 76 -0.67 8.58 -3.67
CA ARG A 76 -0.51 9.99 -4.04
C ARG A 76 0.60 10.16 -5.07
N TRP A 77 0.51 11.20 -5.88
CA TRP A 77 1.49 11.52 -6.90
C TRP A 77 2.89 11.66 -6.32
N ILE A 78 3.85 11.06 -7.02
CA ILE A 78 5.28 11.27 -6.77
C ILE A 78 5.69 12.54 -7.53
N ASP A 79 6.30 13.49 -6.84
CA ASP A 79 6.81 14.72 -7.46
C ASP A 79 8.20 14.50 -8.07
N THR A 80 9.11 13.90 -7.31
CA THR A 80 10.47 13.57 -7.76
C THR A 80 10.87 12.20 -7.22
N GLY A 81 11.78 11.54 -7.92
CA GLY A 81 12.32 10.25 -7.50
C GLY A 81 11.41 9.09 -7.82
N ARG A 82 11.61 7.99 -7.11
CA ARG A 82 10.84 6.75 -7.27
C ARG A 82 10.49 6.21 -5.89
N ARG A 83 9.27 5.74 -5.76
CA ARG A 83 8.79 5.10 -4.52
C ARG A 83 8.64 3.61 -4.76
N TYR A 84 9.28 2.81 -3.91
CA TYR A 84 9.16 1.35 -3.94
C TYR A 84 8.52 0.86 -2.67
N ILE A 85 7.52 0.00 -2.81
CA ILE A 85 6.88 -0.68 -1.70
C ILE A 85 6.66 -2.15 -2.04
N VAL A 86 6.70 -2.99 -1.03
CA VAL A 86 6.17 -4.35 -1.12
C VAL A 86 4.72 -4.32 -0.66
N VAL A 87 3.84 -4.92 -1.44
CA VAL A 87 2.41 -5.03 -1.12
C VAL A 87 2.05 -6.50 -0.97
N SER A 88 1.35 -6.84 0.09
CA SER A 88 0.85 -8.19 0.29
C SER A 88 -0.65 -8.15 0.56
N PHE A 89 -1.42 -8.81 -0.31
CA PHE A 89 -2.85 -9.04 -0.14
C PHE A 89 -3.04 -10.35 0.61
N CYS A 90 -3.56 -10.28 1.82
CA CYS A 90 -3.79 -11.44 2.66
C CYS A 90 -5.28 -11.77 2.65
N LYS A 91 -5.61 -12.99 2.24
CA LYS A 91 -6.99 -13.46 2.15
C LYS A 91 -7.18 -14.68 3.01
N LYS A 92 -8.31 -14.71 3.70
CA LYS A 92 -8.74 -15.91 4.41
C LYS A 92 -9.51 -16.80 3.45
N GLU A 93 -9.06 -18.04 3.30
CA GLU A 93 -9.79 -19.04 2.53
C GLU A 93 -10.87 -19.67 3.40
N LEU A 94 -12.04 -19.87 2.81
CA LEU A 94 -13.19 -20.52 3.47
C LEU A 94 -13.35 -21.96 3.04
#